data_ab853e479846a86d2776682ffdfdd6c7
#
_entry.id   ab853e479846a86d2776682ffdfdd6c7
#
_cell.length_a   1.000
_cell.length_b   1.000
_cell.length_c   1.000
_cell.angle_alpha   90.00
_cell.angle_beta   90.00
_cell.angle_gamma   90.00
#
_symmetry.space_group_name_H-M   'P 1'
#
loop_
_entity.id
_entity.type
_entity.pdbx_description
1 polymer ?
#
loop_
_entity_poly.entity_id
_entity_poly.type
_entity_poly.pdbx_seq_one_letter_code
_entity_poly.pdbx_strand_id
1 'polypeptide(L)'
;NAGFAPVSAGFVASVLFLIPGFPMFTSLLDLAKLDFSAGIQRFTYVVSLLAAATGAVWIVTLATGLQPLPQIGNPYVVRFGAEWWPLYVWVASFVGISGFAVLFNCSHRMVLLSAATGATGNLIKFILIDRSIVGLDLPLQFGAFIGALFIGLVASVIAPPMRLPRITLSVPSSVIMIPGTSMYRFIYFLNTGDIGLASRNLMDASLVVVGIGAGLAIARMLTDPEWLYDRRHPQFHRGNLIGRTQRAILGMRAAHRAAKKAIHTAARHDAHKIKEEQTGPTQHAISRFRD
;
A
#
# COMPACT_ATOMS: atom_id res chain seq x y z
N ASN A 1 -39.34 10.81 -4.52
CA ASN A 1 -38.06 10.70 -3.78
C ASN A 1 -37.14 9.54 -4.23
N ALA A 2 -37.41 8.88 -5.36
CA ALA A 2 -36.59 7.78 -5.89
C ALA A 2 -35.32 8.24 -6.64
N GLY A 3 -35.16 9.54 -6.91
CA GLY A 3 -34.05 10.07 -7.72
C GLY A 3 -32.74 10.34 -6.94
N PHE A 4 -32.79 10.46 -5.62
CA PHE A 4 -31.62 10.86 -4.82
C PHE A 4 -30.76 9.68 -4.30
N ALA A 5 -31.30 8.46 -4.26
CA ALA A 5 -30.57 7.30 -3.76
C ALA A 5 -29.29 6.96 -4.56
N PRO A 6 -29.30 6.95 -5.92
CA PRO A 6 -28.08 6.67 -6.66
C PRO A 6 -27.03 7.77 -6.57
N VAL A 7 -27.43 9.04 -6.44
CA VAL A 7 -26.51 10.17 -6.31
C VAL A 7 -25.79 10.14 -4.94
N SER A 8 -26.51 9.83 -3.86
CA SER A 8 -25.92 9.71 -2.53
C SER A 8 -24.96 8.52 -2.42
N ALA A 9 -25.27 7.39 -3.08
CA ALA A 9 -24.38 6.24 -3.12
C ALA A 9 -23.08 6.54 -3.88
N GLY A 10 -23.16 7.26 -5.00
CA GLY A 10 -21.99 7.72 -5.76
C GLY A 10 -21.11 8.68 -4.95
N PHE A 11 -21.75 9.60 -4.20
CA PHE A 11 -21.04 10.51 -3.32
C PHE A 11 -20.28 9.75 -2.20
N VAL A 12 -20.94 8.83 -1.52
CA VAL A 12 -20.31 7.99 -0.50
C VAL A 12 -19.15 7.19 -1.10
N ALA A 13 -19.34 6.58 -2.27
CA ALA A 13 -18.29 5.81 -2.95
C ALA A 13 -17.07 6.66 -3.29
N SER A 14 -17.25 7.90 -3.76
CA SER A 14 -16.13 8.81 -4.04
C SER A 14 -15.39 9.23 -2.79
N VAL A 15 -16.08 9.47 -1.68
CA VAL A 15 -15.43 9.77 -0.38
C VAL A 15 -14.66 8.56 0.14
N LEU A 16 -15.20 7.34 -0.01
CA LEU A 16 -14.50 6.10 0.38
C LEU A 16 -13.16 5.94 -0.33
N PHE A 17 -13.04 6.42 -1.56
CA PHE A 17 -11.79 6.40 -2.33
C PHE A 17 -10.72 7.36 -1.77
N LEU A 18 -11.13 8.43 -1.09
CA LEU A 18 -10.22 9.39 -0.45
C LEU A 18 -9.66 8.87 0.88
N ILE A 19 -10.28 7.86 1.48
CA ILE A 19 -9.84 7.32 2.76
C ILE A 19 -8.53 6.54 2.57
N PRO A 20 -7.44 6.94 3.24
CA PRO A 20 -6.10 6.37 3.05
C PRO A 20 -5.97 5.00 3.74
N GLY A 21 -6.74 4.01 3.29
CA GLY A 21 -6.80 2.70 3.91
C GLY A 21 -5.46 1.97 3.92
N PHE A 22 -4.72 2.00 2.83
CA PHE A 22 -3.39 1.37 2.74
C PHE A 22 -2.36 1.97 3.71
N PRO A 23 -2.18 3.30 3.77
CA PRO A 23 -1.30 3.92 4.76
C PRO A 23 -1.69 3.65 6.21
N MET A 24 -3.00 3.64 6.53
CA MET A 24 -3.49 3.30 7.87
C MET A 24 -3.03 1.91 8.30
N PHE A 25 -3.22 0.95 7.44
CA PHE A 25 -2.89 -0.44 7.66
C PHE A 25 -1.36 -0.65 7.79
N THR A 26 -0.57 -0.08 6.88
CA THR A 26 0.90 -0.18 6.94
C THR A 26 1.49 0.52 8.15
N SER A 27 0.92 1.65 8.59
CA SER A 27 1.28 2.31 9.84
C SER A 27 1.13 1.39 11.05
N LEU A 28 0.01 0.67 11.16
CA LEU A 28 -0.22 -0.28 12.26
C LEU A 28 0.73 -1.47 12.20
N LEU A 29 1.02 -1.99 11.01
CA LEU A 29 2.01 -3.07 10.86
C LEU A 29 3.41 -2.64 11.29
N ASP A 30 3.80 -1.40 11.01
CA ASP A 30 5.09 -0.87 11.43
C ASP A 30 5.12 -0.65 12.95
N LEU A 31 4.04 -0.14 13.55
CA LEU A 31 3.91 -0.05 15.00
C LEU A 31 3.93 -1.42 15.68
N ALA A 32 3.28 -2.43 15.09
CA ALA A 32 3.33 -3.81 15.59
C ALA A 32 4.74 -4.42 15.52
N LYS A 33 5.56 -3.96 14.57
CA LYS A 33 6.99 -4.31 14.48
C LYS A 33 7.87 -3.49 15.41
N LEU A 34 7.30 -2.57 16.21
CA LEU A 34 8.03 -1.60 17.04
C LEU A 34 8.93 -0.64 16.23
N ASP A 35 8.68 -0.48 14.94
CA ASP A 35 9.27 0.60 14.14
C ASP A 35 8.43 1.87 14.29
N PHE A 36 8.59 2.52 15.44
CA PHE A 36 7.83 3.73 15.76
C PHE A 36 8.12 4.88 14.82
N SER A 37 9.35 4.97 14.29
CA SER A 37 9.71 6.04 13.36
C SER A 37 8.90 5.98 12.07
N ALA A 38 8.85 4.81 11.42
CA ALA A 38 8.09 4.61 10.20
C ALA A 38 6.56 4.63 10.48
N GLY A 39 6.14 4.01 11.58
CA GLY A 39 4.73 3.93 11.98
C GLY A 39 4.12 5.31 12.25
N ILE A 40 4.79 6.18 13.02
CA ILE A 40 4.31 7.52 13.34
C ILE A 40 4.30 8.41 12.08
N GLN A 41 5.31 8.36 11.24
CA GLN A 41 5.34 9.13 10.00
C GLN A 41 4.15 8.80 9.09
N ARG A 42 3.85 7.51 8.89
CA ARG A 42 2.70 7.08 8.10
C ARG A 42 1.38 7.42 8.76
N PHE A 43 1.29 7.32 10.08
CA PHE A 43 0.11 7.71 10.82
C PHE A 43 -0.17 9.21 10.69
N THR A 44 0.84 10.06 10.80
CA THR A 44 0.71 11.52 10.60
C THR A 44 0.24 11.83 9.18
N TYR A 45 0.77 11.13 8.18
CA TYR A 45 0.29 11.25 6.80
C TYR A 45 -1.19 10.87 6.66
N VAL A 46 -1.64 9.78 7.30
CA VAL A 46 -3.05 9.39 7.33
C VAL A 46 -3.92 10.47 7.93
N VAL A 47 -3.52 11.02 9.07
CA VAL A 47 -4.27 12.11 9.75
C VAL A 47 -4.39 13.34 8.84
N SER A 48 -3.30 13.71 8.15
CA SER A 48 -3.31 14.83 7.21
C SER A 48 -4.27 14.60 6.04
N LEU A 49 -4.29 13.38 5.47
CA LEU A 49 -5.23 13.03 4.41
C LEU A 49 -6.68 13.03 4.88
N LEU A 50 -6.95 12.50 6.07
CA LEU A 50 -8.30 12.52 6.66
C LEU A 50 -8.77 13.95 6.90
N ALA A 51 -7.90 14.84 7.39
CA ALA A 51 -8.21 16.25 7.57
C ALA A 51 -8.56 16.94 6.23
N ALA A 52 -7.78 16.70 5.19
CA ALA A 52 -8.04 17.22 3.85
C ALA A 52 -9.35 16.67 3.26
N ALA A 53 -9.61 15.36 3.40
CA ALA A 53 -10.85 14.72 2.97
C ALA A 53 -12.06 15.28 3.72
N THR A 54 -11.94 15.51 5.05
CA THR A 54 -12.98 16.12 5.88
C THR A 54 -13.34 17.52 5.38
N GLY A 55 -12.34 18.35 5.09
CA GLY A 55 -12.56 19.69 4.53
C GLY A 55 -13.24 19.66 3.15
N ALA A 56 -12.81 18.76 2.26
CA ALA A 56 -13.42 18.60 0.95
C ALA A 56 -14.89 18.14 1.05
N VAL A 57 -15.17 17.14 1.87
CA VAL A 57 -16.54 16.65 2.12
C VAL A 57 -17.41 17.74 2.70
N TRP A 58 -16.90 18.52 3.65
CA TRP A 58 -17.61 19.64 4.24
C TRP A 58 -18.05 20.67 3.19
N ILE A 59 -17.12 21.11 2.33
CA ILE A 59 -17.43 22.05 1.25
C ILE A 59 -18.52 21.50 0.32
N VAL A 60 -18.39 20.25 -0.11
CA VAL A 60 -19.36 19.61 -1.02
C VAL A 60 -20.71 19.44 -0.33
N THR A 61 -20.75 19.04 0.93
CA THR A 61 -21.99 18.88 1.70
C THR A 61 -22.73 20.20 1.85
N LEU A 62 -22.01 21.29 2.14
CA LEU A 62 -22.60 22.65 2.19
C LEU A 62 -23.15 23.07 0.84
N ALA A 63 -22.48 22.77 -0.25
CA ALA A 63 -22.90 23.17 -1.59
C ALA A 63 -24.08 22.35 -2.13
N THR A 64 -24.18 21.07 -1.77
CA THR A 64 -25.14 20.11 -2.36
C THR A 64 -26.27 19.70 -1.41
N GLY A 65 -26.12 19.91 -0.09
CA GLY A 65 -27.05 19.44 0.93
C GLY A 65 -27.17 17.91 1.05
N LEU A 66 -26.21 17.15 0.48
CA LEU A 66 -26.24 15.69 0.51
C LEU A 66 -26.03 15.16 1.94
N GLN A 67 -26.91 14.23 2.36
CA GLN A 67 -26.85 13.60 3.64
C GLN A 67 -26.45 12.12 3.53
N PRO A 68 -25.80 11.52 4.55
CA PRO A 68 -25.50 10.10 4.54
C PRO A 68 -26.79 9.28 4.49
N LEU A 69 -26.75 8.19 3.77
CA LEU A 69 -27.86 7.24 3.78
C LEU A 69 -28.03 6.67 5.19
N PRO A 70 -29.26 6.60 5.73
CA PRO A 70 -29.52 5.93 6.99
C PRO A 70 -29.07 4.46 6.89
N GLN A 71 -28.61 3.90 8.01
CA GLN A 71 -28.29 2.49 8.08
C GLN A 71 -29.59 1.68 8.04
N ILE A 72 -29.97 1.24 6.87
CA ILE A 72 -30.92 0.16 6.70
C ILE A 72 -30.09 -1.13 6.82
N GLY A 73 -30.46 -2.07 7.66
CA GLY A 73 -29.78 -3.35 7.90
C GLY A 73 -28.94 -3.95 6.76
N ASN A 74 -28.69 -5.21 6.68
CA ASN A 74 -27.90 -5.77 5.58
C ASN A 74 -28.62 -5.53 4.23
N PRO A 75 -28.17 -4.59 3.35
CA PRO A 75 -28.88 -4.20 2.14
C PRO A 75 -28.99 -5.36 1.13
N TYR A 76 -28.13 -6.37 1.27
CA TYR A 76 -28.10 -7.53 0.39
C TYR A 76 -29.23 -8.50 0.71
N VAL A 77 -29.57 -8.68 1.99
CA VAL A 77 -30.70 -9.52 2.42
C VAL A 77 -32.03 -8.98 1.92
N VAL A 78 -32.22 -7.67 2.00
CA VAL A 78 -33.45 -6.99 1.57
C VAL A 78 -33.63 -7.05 0.05
N ARG A 79 -32.55 -6.95 -0.73
CA ARG A 79 -32.61 -6.78 -2.18
C ARG A 79 -32.60 -8.10 -2.96
N PHE A 80 -31.91 -9.13 -2.45
CA PHE A 80 -31.63 -10.36 -3.18
C PHE A 80 -32.17 -11.65 -2.49
N GLY A 81 -32.80 -11.52 -1.33
CA GLY A 81 -33.24 -12.62 -0.50
C GLY A 81 -32.11 -13.21 0.37
N ALA A 82 -32.52 -13.84 1.48
CA ALA A 82 -31.58 -14.30 2.50
C ALA A 82 -30.63 -15.41 2.02
N GLU A 83 -31.05 -16.19 1.01
CA GLU A 83 -30.29 -17.38 0.56
C GLU A 83 -29.06 -17.02 -0.29
N TRP A 84 -29.13 -15.99 -1.12
CA TRP A 84 -28.09 -15.65 -2.11
C TRP A 84 -27.15 -14.51 -1.67
N TRP A 85 -27.40 -13.87 -0.52
CA TRP A 85 -26.59 -12.74 -0.10
C TRP A 85 -25.09 -13.07 0.08
N PRO A 86 -24.66 -14.28 0.54
CA PRO A 86 -23.24 -14.59 0.68
C PRO A 86 -22.51 -14.58 -0.68
N LEU A 87 -23.20 -15.10 -1.71
CA LEU A 87 -22.64 -15.09 -3.07
C LEU A 87 -22.47 -13.66 -3.60
N TYR A 88 -23.48 -12.80 -3.39
CA TYR A 88 -23.38 -11.39 -3.82
C TYR A 88 -22.28 -10.63 -3.09
N VAL A 89 -22.14 -10.84 -1.78
CA VAL A 89 -21.05 -10.24 -1.00
C VAL A 89 -19.71 -10.73 -1.51
N TRP A 90 -19.58 -12.03 -1.78
CA TRP A 90 -18.34 -12.61 -2.28
C TRP A 90 -17.99 -12.06 -3.66
N VAL A 91 -18.92 -12.04 -4.61
CA VAL A 91 -18.69 -11.53 -5.97
C VAL A 91 -18.37 -10.02 -5.95
N ALA A 92 -19.14 -9.22 -5.21
CA ALA A 92 -18.89 -7.79 -5.09
C ALA A 92 -17.51 -7.50 -4.47
N SER A 93 -17.14 -8.27 -3.43
CA SER A 93 -15.82 -8.17 -2.80
C SER A 93 -14.72 -8.58 -3.77
N PHE A 94 -14.91 -9.66 -4.53
CA PHE A 94 -13.96 -10.12 -5.53
C PHE A 94 -13.69 -9.06 -6.60
N VAL A 95 -14.73 -8.45 -7.15
CA VAL A 95 -14.62 -7.37 -8.15
C VAL A 95 -13.93 -6.14 -7.53
N GLY A 96 -14.35 -5.73 -6.34
CA GLY A 96 -13.76 -4.57 -5.65
C GLY A 96 -12.27 -4.77 -5.34
N ILE A 97 -11.88 -5.93 -4.82
CA ILE A 97 -10.47 -6.25 -4.53
C ILE A 97 -9.66 -6.35 -5.82
N SER A 98 -10.25 -6.91 -6.90
CA SER A 98 -9.59 -6.96 -8.21
C SER A 98 -9.25 -5.53 -8.69
N GLY A 99 -10.18 -4.59 -8.57
CA GLY A 99 -9.94 -3.18 -8.89
C GLY A 99 -8.81 -2.57 -8.08
N PHE A 100 -8.79 -2.77 -6.77
CA PHE A 100 -7.68 -2.29 -5.91
C PHE A 100 -6.34 -2.97 -6.24
N ALA A 101 -6.33 -4.27 -6.51
CA ALA A 101 -5.10 -4.97 -6.86
C ALA A 101 -4.52 -4.48 -8.20
N VAL A 102 -5.37 -4.15 -9.18
CA VAL A 102 -4.95 -3.50 -10.44
C VAL A 102 -4.40 -2.11 -10.16
N LEU A 103 -5.06 -1.31 -9.32
CA LEU A 103 -4.60 0.02 -8.91
C LEU A 103 -3.21 -0.04 -8.25
N PHE A 104 -2.92 -1.10 -7.48
CA PHE A 104 -1.60 -1.34 -6.89
C PHE A 104 -0.59 -1.98 -7.87
N ASN A 105 -0.92 -2.01 -9.15
CA ASN A 105 -0.06 -2.57 -10.21
C ASN A 105 0.37 -4.03 -9.96
N CYS A 106 -0.54 -4.83 -9.41
CA CYS A 106 -0.32 -6.25 -9.22
C CYS A 106 -0.38 -7.02 -10.55
N SER A 107 0.39 -8.10 -10.69
CA SER A 107 0.27 -8.98 -11.85
C SER A 107 -1.09 -9.70 -11.89
N HIS A 108 -1.57 -10.11 -13.06
CA HIS A 108 -2.89 -10.73 -13.22
C HIS A 108 -3.12 -11.94 -12.29
N ARG A 109 -2.09 -12.77 -12.07
CA ARG A 109 -2.17 -13.91 -11.14
C ARG A 109 -2.36 -13.44 -9.70
N MET A 110 -1.68 -12.37 -9.30
CA MET A 110 -1.83 -11.78 -7.97
C MET A 110 -3.19 -11.13 -7.78
N VAL A 111 -3.73 -10.47 -8.81
CA VAL A 111 -5.07 -9.89 -8.78
C VAL A 111 -6.11 -10.96 -8.45
N LEU A 112 -6.10 -12.08 -9.17
CA LEU A 112 -7.04 -13.18 -8.93
C LEU A 112 -6.89 -13.81 -7.55
N LEU A 113 -5.66 -14.07 -7.12
CA LEU A 113 -5.39 -14.67 -5.81
C LEU A 113 -5.77 -13.74 -4.66
N SER A 114 -5.42 -12.45 -4.76
CA SER A 114 -5.79 -11.44 -3.77
C SER A 114 -7.31 -11.26 -3.70
N ALA A 115 -7.98 -11.23 -4.86
CA ALA A 115 -9.42 -11.09 -4.93
C ALA A 115 -10.15 -12.28 -4.31
N ALA A 116 -9.75 -13.51 -4.65
CA ALA A 116 -10.34 -14.71 -4.09
C ALA A 116 -10.11 -14.82 -2.57
N THR A 117 -8.87 -14.59 -2.12
CA THR A 117 -8.52 -14.65 -0.70
C THR A 117 -9.23 -13.56 0.09
N GLY A 118 -9.24 -12.34 -0.40
CA GLY A 118 -9.88 -11.22 0.28
C GLY A 118 -11.39 -11.28 0.28
N ALA A 119 -12.01 -11.74 -0.83
CA ALA A 119 -13.46 -11.97 -0.89
C ALA A 119 -13.91 -13.02 0.12
N THR A 120 -13.16 -14.11 0.25
CA THR A 120 -13.44 -15.16 1.23
C THR A 120 -13.25 -14.64 2.67
N GLY A 121 -12.17 -13.91 2.95
CA GLY A 121 -11.94 -13.31 4.27
C GLY A 121 -13.01 -12.27 4.63
N ASN A 122 -13.47 -11.46 3.67
CA ASN A 122 -14.56 -10.51 3.90
C ASN A 122 -15.91 -11.22 4.11
N LEU A 123 -16.16 -12.31 3.40
CA LEU A 123 -17.35 -13.13 3.61
C LEU A 123 -17.36 -13.74 5.02
N ILE A 124 -16.23 -14.30 5.48
CA ILE A 124 -16.07 -14.82 6.86
C ILE A 124 -16.42 -13.73 7.88
N LYS A 125 -15.89 -12.50 7.69
CA LYS A 125 -16.22 -11.35 8.53
C LYS A 125 -17.73 -11.13 8.61
N PHE A 126 -18.43 -11.08 7.47
CA PHE A 126 -19.87 -10.83 7.44
C PHE A 126 -20.67 -11.98 8.08
N ILE A 127 -20.30 -13.23 7.84
CA ILE A 127 -20.96 -14.40 8.45
C ILE A 127 -20.85 -14.34 9.98
N LEU A 128 -19.71 -13.93 10.52
CA LEU A 128 -19.50 -13.87 11.98
C LEU A 128 -20.23 -12.70 12.65
N ILE A 129 -20.49 -11.62 11.92
CA ILE A 129 -21.17 -10.43 12.44
C ILE A 129 -22.68 -10.56 12.34
N ASP A 130 -23.18 -11.30 11.35
CA ASP A 130 -24.62 -11.41 11.09
C ASP A 130 -25.24 -12.48 12.00
N ARG A 131 -26.03 -12.01 12.97
CA ARG A 131 -26.75 -12.85 13.92
C ARG A 131 -27.70 -13.85 13.26
N SER A 132 -28.21 -13.51 12.08
CA SER A 132 -29.19 -14.35 11.38
C SER A 132 -28.60 -15.64 10.85
N ILE A 133 -27.28 -15.75 10.69
CA ILE A 133 -26.60 -16.87 10.02
C ILE A 133 -25.98 -17.83 11.02
N VAL A 134 -25.16 -17.35 11.93
CA VAL A 134 -24.40 -18.19 12.88
C VAL A 134 -24.87 -17.98 14.34
N GLY A 135 -25.70 -16.97 14.57
CA GLY A 135 -26.18 -16.62 15.91
C GLY A 135 -25.12 -16.01 16.86
N LEU A 136 -23.92 -15.74 16.35
CA LEU A 136 -22.79 -15.31 17.19
C LEU A 136 -22.80 -13.83 17.54
N ASP A 137 -23.42 -12.96 16.72
CA ASP A 137 -23.52 -11.50 16.94
C ASP A 137 -22.19 -10.86 17.42
N LEU A 138 -21.09 -11.21 16.74
CA LEU A 138 -19.77 -10.71 17.13
C LEU A 138 -19.62 -9.23 16.75
N PRO A 139 -18.95 -8.43 17.59
CA PRO A 139 -18.59 -7.07 17.23
C PRO A 139 -17.80 -6.99 15.93
N LEU A 140 -18.01 -5.93 15.16
CA LEU A 140 -17.42 -5.71 13.83
C LEU A 140 -15.88 -5.89 13.82
N GLN A 141 -15.19 -5.44 14.86
CA GLN A 141 -13.75 -5.56 15.02
C GLN A 141 -13.26 -7.01 15.14
N PHE A 142 -14.04 -7.88 15.80
CA PHE A 142 -13.70 -9.31 15.91
C PHE A 142 -13.90 -10.05 14.59
N GLY A 143 -14.96 -9.75 13.86
CA GLY A 143 -15.16 -10.30 12.52
C GLY A 143 -14.03 -9.86 11.57
N ALA A 144 -13.63 -8.60 11.64
CA ALA A 144 -12.51 -8.07 10.85
C ALA A 144 -11.17 -8.71 11.24
N PHE A 145 -10.93 -8.94 12.53
CA PHE A 145 -9.75 -9.64 13.04
C PHE A 145 -9.65 -11.06 12.49
N ILE A 146 -10.73 -11.84 12.58
CA ILE A 146 -10.74 -13.23 12.11
C ILE A 146 -10.60 -13.30 10.58
N GLY A 147 -11.30 -12.43 9.85
CA GLY A 147 -11.16 -12.35 8.40
C GLY A 147 -9.73 -11.97 7.96
N ALA A 148 -9.10 -11.03 8.65
CA ALA A 148 -7.72 -10.64 8.39
C ALA A 148 -6.71 -11.73 8.79
N LEU A 149 -6.94 -12.45 9.90
CA LEU A 149 -6.15 -13.60 10.29
C LEU A 149 -6.19 -14.68 9.20
N PHE A 150 -7.36 -14.99 8.67
CA PHE A 150 -7.53 -15.92 7.56
C PHE A 150 -6.72 -15.46 6.33
N ILE A 151 -6.86 -14.20 5.91
CA ILE A 151 -6.11 -13.63 4.78
C ILE A 151 -4.60 -13.77 5.00
N GLY A 152 -4.11 -13.46 6.19
CA GLY A 152 -2.70 -13.55 6.55
C GLY A 152 -2.16 -14.98 6.50
N LEU A 153 -2.93 -15.96 7.00
CA LEU A 153 -2.57 -17.38 6.94
C LEU A 153 -2.52 -17.89 5.49
N VAL A 154 -3.55 -17.60 4.70
CA VAL A 154 -3.57 -17.97 3.27
C VAL A 154 -2.42 -17.33 2.49
N ALA A 155 -2.15 -16.05 2.73
CA ALA A 155 -1.01 -15.36 2.12
C ALA A 155 0.33 -16.00 2.51
N SER A 156 0.45 -16.51 3.73
CA SER A 156 1.65 -17.19 4.20
C SER A 156 1.88 -18.55 3.52
N VAL A 157 0.83 -19.21 3.11
CA VAL A 157 0.92 -20.50 2.39
C VAL A 157 1.16 -20.29 0.89
N ILE A 158 0.48 -19.32 0.27
CA ILE A 158 0.47 -19.13 -1.18
C ILE A 158 1.71 -18.32 -1.67
N ALA A 159 2.15 -17.32 -0.92
CA ALA A 159 3.21 -16.42 -1.37
C ALA A 159 4.61 -17.09 -1.52
N PRO A 160 5.08 -17.97 -0.61
CA PRO A 160 6.39 -18.59 -0.71
C PRO A 160 6.60 -19.42 -1.97
N PRO A 161 5.71 -20.35 -2.37
CA PRO A 161 5.91 -21.14 -3.58
C PRO A 161 5.92 -20.30 -4.86
N MET A 162 5.29 -19.12 -4.81
CA MET A 162 5.27 -18.17 -5.93
C MET A 162 6.47 -17.21 -5.94
N ARG A 163 7.37 -17.32 -4.95
CA ARG A 163 8.52 -16.41 -4.75
C ARG A 163 8.11 -14.94 -4.63
N LEU A 164 6.95 -14.67 -4.04
CA LEU A 164 6.39 -13.34 -3.88
C LEU A 164 6.45 -12.90 -2.41
N PRO A 165 6.61 -11.60 -2.14
CA PRO A 165 6.47 -11.07 -0.79
C PRO A 165 5.02 -11.29 -0.29
N ARG A 166 4.85 -11.78 0.95
CA ARG A 166 3.54 -12.02 1.54
C ARG A 166 2.64 -10.77 1.55
N ILE A 167 3.26 -9.60 1.71
CA ILE A 167 2.57 -8.29 1.71
C ILE A 167 1.84 -8.03 0.38
N THR A 168 2.40 -8.49 -0.74
CA THR A 168 1.82 -8.29 -2.07
C THR A 168 0.45 -8.99 -2.21
N LEU A 169 0.22 -10.07 -1.46
CA LEU A 169 -1.06 -10.78 -1.43
C LEU A 169 -1.97 -10.27 -0.32
N SER A 170 -1.45 -10.14 0.91
CA SER A 170 -2.27 -9.81 2.08
C SER A 170 -2.83 -8.39 2.05
N VAL A 171 -2.08 -7.42 1.53
CA VAL A 171 -2.50 -6.02 1.54
C VAL A 171 -3.69 -5.75 0.62
N PRO A 172 -3.67 -6.08 -0.68
CA PRO A 172 -4.85 -5.88 -1.53
C PRO A 172 -6.06 -6.65 -1.02
N SER A 173 -5.85 -7.88 -0.49
CA SER A 173 -6.93 -8.72 0.06
C SER A 173 -7.63 -8.10 1.26
N SER A 174 -6.93 -7.35 2.11
CA SER A 174 -7.48 -6.77 3.34
C SER A 174 -8.11 -5.38 3.14
N VAL A 175 -7.83 -4.70 2.03
CA VAL A 175 -8.32 -3.33 1.77
C VAL A 175 -9.84 -3.22 1.85
N ILE A 176 -10.59 -4.23 1.37
CA ILE A 176 -12.06 -4.23 1.39
C ILE A 176 -12.65 -4.25 2.81
N MET A 177 -11.87 -4.68 3.81
CA MET A 177 -12.31 -4.75 5.20
C MET A 177 -12.18 -3.42 5.95
N ILE A 178 -11.47 -2.46 5.37
CA ILE A 178 -11.28 -1.13 5.97
C ILE A 178 -12.63 -0.48 6.20
N PRO A 179 -12.88 0.08 7.40
CA PRO A 179 -14.20 0.59 7.80
C PRO A 179 -14.49 1.94 7.18
N GLY A 180 -14.49 2.03 5.83
CA GLY A 180 -14.68 3.26 5.10
C GLY A 180 -16.01 3.94 5.40
N THR A 181 -17.09 3.16 5.55
CA THR A 181 -18.41 3.70 5.89
C THR A 181 -18.44 4.36 7.28
N SER A 182 -17.78 3.78 8.27
CA SER A 182 -17.67 4.37 9.61
C SER A 182 -16.82 5.65 9.57
N MET A 183 -15.74 5.66 8.76
CA MET A 183 -14.94 6.87 8.55
C MET A 183 -15.72 7.97 7.83
N TYR A 184 -16.50 7.62 6.80
CA TYR A 184 -17.39 8.58 6.14
C TYR A 184 -18.38 9.21 7.12
N ARG A 185 -19.01 8.39 7.98
CA ARG A 185 -19.94 8.87 9.00
C ARG A 185 -19.26 9.74 10.04
N PHE A 186 -18.08 9.39 10.47
CA PHE A 186 -17.27 10.25 11.35
C PHE A 186 -17.11 11.64 10.75
N ILE A 187 -16.65 11.73 9.49
CA ILE A 187 -16.47 13.00 8.77
C ILE A 187 -17.80 13.77 8.69
N TYR A 188 -18.89 13.09 8.35
CA TYR A 188 -20.20 13.70 8.21
C TYR A 188 -20.71 14.27 9.57
N PHE A 189 -20.71 13.45 10.62
CA PHE A 189 -21.19 13.88 11.94
C PHE A 189 -20.29 14.96 12.56
N LEU A 190 -19.00 14.95 12.28
CA LEU A 190 -18.11 16.03 12.68
C LEU A 190 -18.53 17.36 12.02
N ASN A 191 -18.90 17.33 10.75
CA ASN A 191 -19.33 18.52 10.00
C ASN A 191 -20.73 19.03 10.41
N THR A 192 -21.61 18.13 10.85
CA THR A 192 -22.95 18.51 11.36
C THR A 192 -22.95 18.93 12.84
N GLY A 193 -21.79 18.80 13.53
CA GLY A 193 -21.64 19.19 14.94
C GLY A 193 -22.08 18.13 15.95
N ASP A 194 -22.49 16.93 15.49
CA ASP A 194 -22.81 15.82 16.39
C ASP A 194 -21.53 15.06 16.80
N ILE A 195 -20.85 15.60 17.82
CA ILE A 195 -19.59 15.06 18.33
C ILE A 195 -19.77 13.65 18.91
N GLY A 196 -20.96 13.35 19.47
CA GLY A 196 -21.24 12.04 20.05
C GLY A 196 -21.26 10.93 19.00
N LEU A 197 -21.99 11.10 17.90
CA LEU A 197 -22.01 10.17 16.78
C LEU A 197 -20.69 10.16 16.02
N ALA A 198 -20.01 11.31 15.89
CA ALA A 198 -18.68 11.38 15.28
C ALA A 198 -17.68 10.51 16.04
N SER A 199 -17.54 10.71 17.37
CA SER A 199 -16.57 9.94 18.16
C SER A 199 -16.87 8.45 18.20
N ARG A 200 -18.15 8.05 18.24
CA ARG A 200 -18.54 6.63 18.13
C ARG A 200 -18.08 6.00 16.82
N ASN A 201 -18.35 6.64 15.68
CA ASN A 201 -17.94 6.13 14.38
C ASN A 201 -16.41 6.11 14.23
N LEU A 202 -15.68 7.09 14.79
CA LEU A 202 -14.22 7.08 14.82
C LEU A 202 -13.67 5.90 15.65
N MET A 203 -14.26 5.64 16.82
CA MET A 203 -13.87 4.54 17.68
C MET A 203 -14.10 3.19 16.97
N ASP A 204 -15.27 2.98 16.38
CA ASP A 204 -15.60 1.78 15.61
C ASP A 204 -14.61 1.57 14.48
N ALA A 205 -14.32 2.62 13.72
CA ALA A 205 -13.34 2.56 12.63
C ALA A 205 -11.94 2.21 13.13
N SER A 206 -11.50 2.86 14.20
CA SER A 206 -10.17 2.62 14.79
C SER A 206 -10.01 1.20 15.30
N LEU A 207 -11.01 0.66 15.99
CA LEU A 207 -11.00 -0.71 16.51
C LEU A 207 -10.99 -1.75 15.39
N VAL A 208 -11.72 -1.51 14.29
CA VAL A 208 -11.68 -2.40 13.13
C VAL A 208 -10.30 -2.41 12.48
N VAL A 209 -9.68 -1.24 12.31
CA VAL A 209 -8.33 -1.13 11.73
C VAL A 209 -7.29 -1.84 12.62
N VAL A 210 -7.37 -1.65 13.94
CA VAL A 210 -6.54 -2.39 14.92
C VAL A 210 -6.79 -3.89 14.81
N GLY A 211 -8.05 -4.32 14.71
CA GLY A 211 -8.42 -5.73 14.54
C GLY A 211 -7.78 -6.34 13.28
N ILE A 212 -7.87 -5.66 12.13
CA ILE A 212 -7.24 -6.11 10.88
C ILE A 212 -5.72 -6.22 11.06
N GLY A 213 -5.08 -5.18 11.61
CA GLY A 213 -3.64 -5.17 11.84
C GLY A 213 -3.18 -6.29 12.76
N ALA A 214 -3.88 -6.51 13.87
CA ALA A 214 -3.62 -7.60 14.81
C ALA A 214 -3.79 -8.97 14.16
N GLY A 215 -4.86 -9.19 13.37
CA GLY A 215 -5.11 -10.45 12.67
C GLY A 215 -3.97 -10.82 11.74
N LEU A 216 -3.52 -9.87 10.93
CA LEU A 216 -2.39 -10.09 10.00
C LEU A 216 -1.05 -10.24 10.73
N ALA A 217 -0.83 -9.49 11.81
CA ALA A 217 0.37 -9.61 12.62
C ALA A 217 0.46 -11.01 13.27
N ILE A 218 -0.65 -11.49 13.86
CA ILE A 218 -0.71 -12.82 14.46
C ILE A 218 -0.54 -13.91 13.41
N ALA A 219 -1.19 -13.79 12.23
CA ALA A 219 -0.98 -14.73 11.13
C ALA A 219 0.50 -14.84 10.77
N ARG A 220 1.21 -13.71 10.75
CA ARG A 220 2.63 -13.67 10.47
C ARG A 220 3.48 -14.28 11.59
N MET A 221 3.14 -13.99 12.83
CA MET A 221 3.83 -14.59 14.01
C MET A 221 3.70 -16.11 14.03
N LEU A 222 2.55 -16.63 13.65
CA LEU A 222 2.30 -18.07 13.60
C LEU A 222 3.03 -18.79 12.46
N THR A 223 3.28 -18.09 11.35
CA THR A 223 3.83 -18.70 10.13
C THR A 223 5.28 -18.36 9.85
N ASP A 224 5.87 -17.42 10.60
CA ASP A 224 7.23 -16.95 10.40
C ASP A 224 7.94 -16.82 11.76
N PRO A 225 8.58 -17.91 12.27
CA PRO A 225 9.28 -17.88 13.54
C PRO A 225 10.40 -16.86 13.61
N GLU A 226 11.05 -16.59 12.45
CA GLU A 226 12.17 -15.64 12.36
C GLU A 226 11.69 -14.18 12.50
N TRP A 227 10.41 -13.90 12.28
CA TRP A 227 9.86 -12.54 12.40
C TRP A 227 9.99 -11.97 13.83
N LEU A 228 9.95 -12.82 14.84
CA LEU A 228 10.21 -12.45 16.24
C LEU A 228 11.72 -12.27 16.54
N TYR A 229 12.57 -12.99 15.81
CA TYR A 229 14.04 -12.95 16.02
C TYR A 229 14.69 -11.76 15.28
N ASP A 230 14.17 -11.32 14.16
CA ASP A 230 14.69 -10.18 13.38
C ASP A 230 14.60 -8.84 14.14
N ARG A 231 13.83 -8.81 15.23
CA ARG A 231 13.80 -7.68 16.19
C ARG A 231 15.14 -7.40 16.88
N ARG A 232 16.07 -8.35 16.91
CA ARG A 232 17.33 -8.19 17.65
C ARG A 232 18.46 -7.52 16.87
N HIS A 233 18.36 -7.40 15.52
CA HIS A 233 19.41 -6.82 14.69
C HIS A 233 18.94 -5.95 13.51
N PRO A 234 18.22 -4.84 13.75
CA PRO A 234 17.87 -3.92 12.67
C PRO A 234 19.09 -3.19 12.06
N GLN A 235 20.23 -3.21 12.75
CA GLN A 235 21.43 -2.46 12.33
C GLN A 235 22.32 -3.22 11.32
N PHE A 236 22.24 -4.53 11.24
CA PHE A 236 23.17 -5.31 10.40
C PHE A 236 22.87 -5.24 8.90
N HIS A 237 21.61 -5.05 8.52
CA HIS A 237 21.23 -4.96 7.08
C HIS A 237 21.42 -3.56 6.49
N ARG A 238 21.26 -2.49 7.27
CA ARG A 238 21.46 -1.11 6.80
C ARG A 238 22.95 -0.82 6.51
N GLY A 239 23.87 -1.33 7.29
CA GLY A 239 25.31 -1.18 7.07
C GLY A 239 25.80 -1.85 5.78
N ASN A 240 25.24 -3.01 5.42
CA ASN A 240 25.63 -3.74 4.21
C ASN A 240 25.09 -3.11 2.92
N LEU A 241 23.89 -2.54 2.93
CA LEU A 241 23.34 -1.83 1.76
C LEU A 241 24.08 -0.52 1.50
N ILE A 242 24.30 0.29 2.55
CA ILE A 242 25.08 1.54 2.44
C ILE A 242 26.52 1.24 2.00
N GLY A 243 27.16 0.24 2.56
CA GLY A 243 28.51 -0.18 2.18
C GLY A 243 28.60 -0.72 0.74
N ARG A 244 27.58 -1.40 0.23
CA ARG A 244 27.52 -1.87 -1.17
C ARG A 244 27.30 -0.72 -2.14
N THR A 245 26.38 0.20 -1.84
CA THR A 245 26.11 1.37 -2.66
C THR A 245 27.32 2.33 -2.67
N GLN A 246 27.96 2.53 -1.53
CA GLN A 246 29.15 3.36 -1.41
C GLN A 246 30.36 2.77 -2.16
N ARG A 247 30.56 1.43 -2.12
CA ARG A 247 31.58 0.74 -2.92
C ARG A 247 31.28 0.81 -4.41
N ALA A 248 30.02 0.70 -4.84
CA ALA A 248 29.63 0.84 -6.23
C ALA A 248 29.87 2.27 -6.74
N ILE A 249 29.56 3.29 -5.95
CA ILE A 249 29.82 4.71 -6.31
C ILE A 249 31.33 4.99 -6.37
N LEU A 250 32.12 4.46 -5.42
CA LEU A 250 33.57 4.58 -5.43
C LEU A 250 34.19 3.87 -6.63
N GLY A 251 33.70 2.68 -6.99
CA GLY A 251 34.10 1.94 -8.19
C GLY A 251 33.82 2.69 -9.49
N MET A 252 32.62 3.28 -9.62
CA MET A 252 32.28 4.12 -10.78
C MET A 252 33.15 5.39 -10.87
N ARG A 253 33.46 6.03 -9.76
CA ARG A 253 34.36 7.20 -9.73
C ARG A 253 35.80 6.82 -10.09
N ALA A 254 36.28 5.65 -9.65
CA ALA A 254 37.60 5.15 -10.02
C ALA A 254 37.69 4.81 -11.53
N ALA A 255 36.68 4.13 -12.08
CA ALA A 255 36.59 3.82 -13.50
C ALA A 255 36.53 5.10 -14.37
N HIS A 256 35.76 6.10 -13.96
CA HIS A 256 35.69 7.39 -14.65
C HIS A 256 37.04 8.14 -14.66
N ARG A 257 37.77 8.11 -13.53
CA ARG A 257 39.13 8.70 -13.46
C ARG A 257 40.12 7.96 -14.34
N ALA A 258 40.05 6.60 -14.38
CA ALA A 258 40.92 5.80 -15.25
C ALA A 258 40.64 6.08 -16.73
N ALA A 259 39.35 6.13 -17.14
CA ALA A 259 38.98 6.49 -18.50
C ALA A 259 39.44 7.87 -18.90
N LYS A 260 39.31 8.89 -18.04
CA LYS A 260 39.79 10.27 -18.29
C LYS A 260 41.31 10.30 -18.44
N LYS A 261 42.06 9.52 -17.63
CA LYS A 261 43.51 9.41 -17.73
C LYS A 261 43.94 8.72 -19.04
N ALA A 262 43.25 7.67 -19.47
CA ALA A 262 43.51 6.98 -20.73
C ALA A 262 43.30 7.89 -21.95
N ILE A 263 42.20 8.69 -21.96
CA ILE A 263 41.91 9.65 -23.01
C ILE A 263 43.03 10.73 -23.07
N HIS A 264 43.50 11.23 -21.92
CA HIS A 264 44.56 12.23 -21.86
C HIS A 264 45.91 11.67 -22.32
N THR A 265 46.18 10.38 -22.08
CA THR A 265 47.43 9.72 -22.51
C THR A 265 47.37 9.46 -24.01
N ALA A 266 46.24 9.03 -24.56
CA ALA A 266 46.03 8.84 -25.99
C ALA A 266 46.21 10.21 -26.76
N ALA A 267 45.57 11.27 -26.26
CA ALA A 267 45.68 12.60 -26.87
C ALA A 267 47.13 13.14 -26.84
N ARG A 268 47.94 12.83 -25.83
CA ARG A 268 49.36 13.16 -25.79
C ARG A 268 50.17 12.35 -26.82
N HIS A 269 49.85 11.12 -26.99
CA HIS A 269 50.53 10.23 -27.95
C HIS A 269 50.27 10.68 -29.39
N ASP A 270 49.01 11.04 -29.68
CA ASP A 270 48.62 11.57 -30.99
C ASP A 270 49.27 12.94 -31.29
N ALA A 271 49.33 13.82 -30.30
CA ALA A 271 50.00 15.11 -30.41
C ALA A 271 51.51 14.95 -30.64
N HIS A 272 52.17 13.92 -30.07
CA HIS A 272 53.60 13.65 -30.31
C HIS A 272 53.82 13.11 -31.73
N LYS A 273 52.93 12.23 -32.20
CA LYS A 273 52.98 11.72 -33.57
C LYS A 273 52.83 12.78 -34.63
N ILE A 274 51.91 13.72 -34.45
CA ILE A 274 51.68 14.85 -35.33
C ILE A 274 52.91 15.76 -35.36
N LYS A 275 53.58 15.96 -34.22
CA LYS A 275 54.77 16.77 -34.13
C LYS A 275 55.99 16.13 -34.80
N GLU A 276 56.16 14.81 -34.75
CA GLU A 276 57.16 14.04 -35.46
C GLU A 276 56.95 14.07 -37.00
N GLU A 277 55.69 13.95 -37.45
CA GLU A 277 55.36 14.08 -38.88
C GLU A 277 55.62 15.48 -39.45
N GLN A 278 55.46 16.50 -38.65
CA GLN A 278 55.73 17.91 -39.08
C GLN A 278 57.23 18.25 -39.07
N THR A 279 58.04 17.56 -38.28
CA THR A 279 59.49 17.86 -38.21
C THR A 279 60.35 16.96 -39.11
N GLY A 280 59.77 15.86 -39.61
CA GLY A 280 60.50 14.86 -40.42
C GLY A 280 60.97 15.30 -41.83
N PRO A 281 60.25 16.13 -42.60
CA PRO A 281 60.68 16.45 -43.98
C PRO A 281 61.66 17.62 -44.11
N THR A 282 61.78 18.49 -43.09
CA THR A 282 62.51 19.78 -43.22
C THR A 282 63.98 19.66 -42.91
N GLN A 283 64.46 18.68 -42.19
CA GLN A 283 65.89 18.51 -41.89
C GLN A 283 66.68 17.86 -43.01
N HIS A 284 66.03 16.98 -43.85
CA HIS A 284 66.73 16.39 -45.00
C HIS A 284 66.85 17.28 -46.24
N ALA A 285 66.08 18.33 -46.30
CA ALA A 285 66.19 19.29 -47.41
C ALA A 285 67.33 20.33 -47.24
N ILE A 286 67.73 20.63 -46.00
CA ILE A 286 68.73 21.67 -45.71
C ILE A 286 70.16 21.10 -45.81
N SER A 287 70.43 19.82 -45.69
CA SER A 287 71.72 19.18 -45.82
C SER A 287 72.18 19.02 -47.29
N ARG A 288 71.27 19.07 -48.27
CA ARG A 288 71.61 18.94 -49.70
C ARG A 288 72.00 20.29 -50.44
N PHE A 289 71.93 21.38 -49.73
CA PHE A 289 72.32 22.71 -50.31
C PHE A 289 73.60 23.27 -49.76
N ARG A 290 74.46 22.43 -49.14
CA ARG A 290 75.72 22.87 -48.55
C ARG A 290 76.93 22.04 -48.94
N ASP A 291 76.99 21.59 -50.23
CA ASP A 291 78.19 21.08 -50.91
C ASP A 291 78.21 21.66 -52.33
#